data_ae847e68936888eed8e2376d456cd0eb
#
_entry.id   ae847e68936888eed8e2376d456cd0eb
#
_cell.length_a   1.000
_cell.length_b   1.000
_cell.length_c   1.000
_cell.angle_alpha   90.00
_cell.angle_beta   90.00
_cell.angle_gamma   90.00
#
_symmetry.space_group_name_H-M   'P 1'
#
loop_
_entity.id
_entity.type
_entity.pdbx_description
1 polymer ?
#
loop_
_entity_poly.entity_id
_entity_poly.type
_entity_poly.pdbx_seq_one_letter_code
_entity_poly.pdbx_strand_id
1 'polypeptide(L)'
;RDDTDATINLDDEDGDGISSNDGDCEDEDSSVLPIDADGDGFSENCDDDCDDSEYFTHPFALEQVNDGVDQDCNGADATATITVGFSHSCAILRDGSVQCWGNNTYGKASPPAGTFINLSLGDHHTCGTKTDRTIECWGRDNNGQSSPPTGSYERVVSSLSGDAQSGSCALDEAGLVTCWGDNFGIPDTPEDAFVQIDVGQNHACGIDTDGYIQCWGSETENKTAPPLGRFAAAYAGQKHSCAISINGEIQCWGYDPEDGRVSDAPEGVFEQLFIGYESNCAIDADGLATCWGRDNQ
;
A
#
# COMPACT_ATOMS: atom_id res chain seq x y z
N ARG A 1 39.84 17.36 5.04
CA ARG A 1 38.82 16.58 4.28
C ARG A 1 38.90 17.04 2.84
N ASP A 2 39.08 16.11 1.92
CA ASP A 2 39.23 16.43 0.51
C ASP A 2 37.84 16.35 -0.17
N ASP A 3 37.20 17.48 -0.29
CA ASP A 3 35.86 17.69 -0.91
C ASP A 3 35.84 17.38 -2.41
N THR A 4 36.90 16.80 -2.96
CA THR A 4 37.05 16.53 -4.38
C THR A 4 36.90 15.06 -4.77
N ASP A 5 36.76 14.16 -3.82
CA ASP A 5 36.50 12.74 -4.06
C ASP A 5 35.01 12.45 -3.93
N ALA A 6 34.34 12.35 -5.07
CA ALA A 6 32.90 12.03 -5.15
C ALA A 6 32.58 10.57 -4.77
N THR A 7 33.57 9.80 -4.33
CA THR A 7 33.41 8.42 -3.85
C THR A 7 33.46 8.33 -2.34
N ILE A 8 33.74 9.43 -1.62
CA ILE A 8 33.69 9.45 -0.16
C ILE A 8 32.30 9.90 0.25
N ASN A 9 31.49 8.97 0.68
CA ASN A 9 30.26 9.27 1.36
C ASN A 9 30.61 9.85 2.75
N LEU A 10 30.27 11.11 2.99
CA LEU A 10 30.69 11.83 4.21
C LEU A 10 29.87 11.42 5.46
N ASP A 11 28.84 10.64 5.23
CA ASP A 11 27.93 10.14 6.27
C ASP A 11 28.15 8.64 6.58
N ASP A 12 29.14 7.98 5.99
CA ASP A 12 29.62 6.62 6.26
C ASP A 12 30.71 6.68 7.35
N GLU A 13 30.31 6.55 8.63
CA GLU A 13 31.19 6.75 9.78
C GLU A 13 32.11 5.56 10.05
N ASP A 14 31.72 4.34 9.67
CA ASP A 14 32.50 3.11 9.89
C ASP A 14 33.30 2.66 8.66
N GLY A 15 33.00 3.23 7.48
CA GLY A 15 33.77 3.06 6.25
C GLY A 15 33.52 1.75 5.51
N ASP A 16 32.35 1.13 5.70
CA ASP A 16 31.95 -0.09 5.01
C ASP A 16 31.43 0.16 3.58
N GLY A 17 31.14 1.41 3.24
CA GLY A 17 30.73 1.88 1.91
C GLY A 17 29.24 2.16 1.80
N ILE A 18 28.47 2.00 2.86
CA ILE A 18 27.06 2.35 2.96
C ILE A 18 26.92 3.48 3.97
N SER A 19 26.02 4.39 3.81
CA SER A 19 25.77 5.47 4.75
C SER A 19 24.38 5.35 5.36
N SER A 20 24.15 6.05 6.46
CA SER A 20 22.81 6.17 7.05
C SER A 20 21.75 6.70 6.05
N ASN A 21 22.17 7.49 5.06
CA ASN A 21 21.29 7.93 3.96
C ASN A 21 21.03 6.85 2.88
N ASP A 22 21.88 5.83 2.84
CA ASP A 22 21.76 4.70 1.89
C ASP A 22 21.18 3.43 2.58
N GLY A 23 20.71 3.58 3.83
CA GLY A 23 20.02 2.54 4.58
C GLY A 23 20.87 1.84 5.64
N ASP A 24 22.08 2.33 5.96
CA ASP A 24 22.85 1.83 7.10
C ASP A 24 22.25 2.32 8.41
N CYS A 25 21.76 1.39 9.21
CA CYS A 25 21.14 1.68 10.50
C CYS A 25 22.13 1.75 11.67
N GLU A 26 23.32 1.20 11.49
CA GLU A 26 24.41 1.18 12.50
C GLU A 26 25.71 1.72 11.90
N ASP A 27 25.66 2.95 11.37
CA ASP A 27 26.74 3.70 10.69
C ASP A 27 28.06 3.81 11.52
N GLU A 28 28.10 3.25 12.74
CA GLU A 28 29.30 3.11 13.58
C GLU A 28 29.85 1.66 13.63
N ASP A 29 29.16 0.66 13.03
CA ASP A 29 29.54 -0.76 13.08
C ASP A 29 29.52 -1.45 11.71
N SER A 30 30.65 -1.43 11.02
CA SER A 30 30.87 -2.07 9.71
C SER A 30 30.59 -3.58 9.63
N SER A 31 30.20 -4.21 10.73
CA SER A 31 29.75 -5.61 10.75
C SER A 31 28.24 -5.78 10.55
N VAL A 32 27.48 -4.71 10.66
CA VAL A 32 26.03 -4.67 10.45
C VAL A 32 25.77 -4.10 9.07
N LEU A 33 25.51 -4.97 8.11
CA LEU A 33 25.14 -4.57 6.75
C LEU A 33 23.62 -4.73 6.59
N PRO A 34 22.94 -3.79 5.98
CA PRO A 34 21.55 -3.95 5.57
C PRO A 34 21.51 -4.96 4.41
N ILE A 35 21.46 -6.25 4.74
CA ILE A 35 21.32 -7.31 3.73
C ILE A 35 19.82 -7.55 3.54
N ASP A 36 19.29 -7.04 2.46
CA ASP A 36 17.95 -7.29 1.96
C ASP A 36 18.06 -8.51 1.02
N ALA A 37 17.72 -9.71 1.53
CA ALA A 37 18.02 -10.95 0.83
C ALA A 37 16.93 -11.32 -0.20
N ASP A 38 15.70 -10.88 -0.02
CA ASP A 38 14.59 -11.13 -0.93
C ASP A 38 14.27 -9.94 -1.86
N GLY A 39 14.80 -8.75 -1.54
CA GLY A 39 14.73 -7.58 -2.41
C GLY A 39 13.44 -6.76 -2.22
N ASP A 40 12.81 -6.82 -1.06
CA ASP A 40 11.59 -6.08 -0.77
C ASP A 40 11.84 -4.66 -0.22
N GLY A 41 13.09 -4.34 0.08
CA GLY A 41 13.53 -3.03 0.56
C GLY A 41 13.65 -2.91 2.08
N PHE A 42 13.44 -4.00 2.81
CA PHE A 42 13.66 -4.12 4.26
C PHE A 42 14.76 -5.14 4.55
N SER A 43 15.27 -5.18 5.76
CA SER A 43 16.31 -6.13 6.18
C SER A 43 16.15 -6.52 7.65
N GLU A 44 16.44 -7.76 8.00
CA GLU A 44 16.38 -8.28 9.38
C GLU A 44 17.25 -7.47 10.35
N ASN A 45 18.35 -6.93 9.86
CA ASN A 45 19.33 -6.25 10.72
C ASN A 45 19.03 -4.76 10.93
N CYS A 46 18.29 -4.12 10.04
CA CYS A 46 18.12 -2.66 10.05
C CYS A 46 16.68 -2.18 10.13
N ASP A 47 15.77 -2.89 9.50
CA ASP A 47 14.42 -2.37 9.27
C ASP A 47 13.33 -3.23 9.93
N ASP A 48 13.71 -4.06 10.91
CA ASP A 48 12.81 -4.97 11.65
C ASP A 48 12.06 -5.98 10.75
N ASP A 49 12.62 -6.31 9.58
CA ASP A 49 12.13 -7.40 8.76
C ASP A 49 12.20 -8.72 9.53
N CYS A 50 11.10 -9.41 9.66
CA CYS A 50 11.03 -10.64 10.44
C CYS A 50 11.25 -11.91 9.63
N ASP A 51 11.32 -11.82 8.29
CA ASP A 51 11.69 -12.92 7.40
C ASP A 51 12.31 -12.41 6.08
N ASP A 52 13.58 -12.05 6.11
CA ASP A 52 14.43 -11.57 5.00
C ASP A 52 14.56 -12.56 3.81
N SER A 53 13.74 -13.59 3.78
CA SER A 53 13.64 -14.55 2.65
C SER A 53 12.27 -14.56 1.97
N GLU A 54 11.28 -13.82 2.48
CA GLU A 54 9.89 -13.81 2.02
C GLU A 54 9.44 -12.40 1.65
N TYR A 55 9.58 -12.03 0.40
CA TYR A 55 9.33 -10.74 -0.23
C TYR A 55 8.08 -9.96 0.20
N PHE A 56 7.05 -10.59 0.74
CA PHE A 56 5.84 -9.96 1.25
C PHE A 56 5.71 -10.01 2.78
N THR A 57 6.82 -10.32 3.48
CA THR A 57 6.91 -10.33 4.94
C THR A 57 7.90 -9.27 5.36
N HIS A 58 7.42 -8.10 5.73
CA HIS A 58 8.21 -6.93 6.08
C HIS A 58 7.36 -5.96 6.91
N PRO A 59 7.93 -5.04 7.67
CA PRO A 59 7.17 -3.99 8.35
C PRO A 59 6.22 -3.28 7.39
N PHE A 60 4.98 -3.07 7.83
CA PHE A 60 3.88 -2.48 7.04
C PHE A 60 3.28 -3.38 5.95
N ALA A 61 3.71 -4.63 5.80
CA ALA A 61 3.05 -5.58 4.90
C ALA A 61 1.58 -5.78 5.29
N LEU A 62 0.78 -6.28 4.37
CA LEU A 62 -0.61 -6.61 4.71
C LEU A 62 -0.71 -8.02 5.27
N GLU A 63 -1.20 -8.09 6.49
CA GLU A 63 -1.49 -9.34 7.18
C GLU A 63 -2.48 -10.25 6.43
N GLN A 64 -2.13 -11.51 6.30
CA GLN A 64 -3.02 -12.58 5.89
C GLN A 64 -3.60 -13.26 7.13
N VAL A 65 -4.92 -13.35 7.20
CA VAL A 65 -5.62 -13.81 8.40
C VAL A 65 -5.34 -15.29 8.70
N ASN A 66 -4.73 -15.58 9.85
CA ASN A 66 -4.52 -16.94 10.40
C ASN A 66 -3.76 -17.92 9.47
N ASP A 67 -2.82 -17.48 8.72
CA ASP A 67 -1.93 -18.38 7.96
C ASP A 67 -0.73 -18.85 8.79
N GLY A 68 -0.53 -18.26 9.96
CA GLY A 68 0.55 -18.58 10.91
C GLY A 68 1.84 -17.81 10.63
N VAL A 69 1.81 -16.85 9.73
CA VAL A 69 2.88 -15.92 9.41
C VAL A 69 2.49 -14.54 9.93
N ASP A 70 3.42 -13.81 10.45
CA ASP A 70 3.31 -12.41 10.87
C ASP A 70 3.92 -11.56 9.76
N GLN A 71 3.12 -11.19 8.76
CA GLN A 71 3.63 -10.53 7.58
C GLN A 71 4.07 -9.09 7.84
N ASP A 72 3.41 -8.38 8.75
CA ASP A 72 3.73 -6.99 9.06
C ASP A 72 4.73 -6.81 10.22
N CYS A 73 5.27 -7.94 10.70
CA CYS A 73 6.31 -8.00 11.73
C CYS A 73 5.91 -7.32 13.06
N ASN A 74 4.61 -7.26 13.36
CA ASN A 74 4.10 -6.63 14.59
C ASN A 74 4.06 -7.58 15.80
N GLY A 75 4.43 -8.85 15.63
CA GLY A 75 4.48 -9.89 16.66
C GLY A 75 3.20 -10.73 16.76
N ALA A 76 2.26 -10.60 15.83
CA ALA A 76 0.99 -11.31 15.88
C ALA A 76 0.36 -11.54 14.51
N ASP A 77 0.12 -12.81 14.12
CA ASP A 77 -0.74 -13.18 12.98
C ASP A 77 -2.17 -12.64 13.18
N ALA A 78 -2.68 -11.87 12.22
CA ALA A 78 -4.00 -11.26 12.28
C ALA A 78 -5.13 -12.32 12.38
N THR A 79 -6.11 -12.07 13.23
CA THR A 79 -7.26 -12.98 13.42
C THR A 79 -8.50 -12.57 12.64
N ALA A 80 -8.56 -11.36 12.13
CA ALA A 80 -9.61 -10.83 11.27
C ALA A 80 -9.15 -9.50 10.64
N THR A 81 -9.49 -9.28 9.39
CA THR A 81 -9.21 -8.02 8.68
C THR A 81 -10.51 -7.33 8.32
N ILE A 82 -10.63 -6.04 8.60
CA ILE A 82 -11.78 -5.23 8.21
C ILE A 82 -11.35 -4.24 7.13
N THR A 83 -12.05 -4.28 6.01
CA THR A 83 -11.84 -3.33 4.91
C THR A 83 -13.08 -2.47 4.72
N VAL A 84 -12.86 -1.17 4.55
CA VAL A 84 -13.93 -0.17 4.43
C VAL A 84 -13.91 0.43 3.02
N GLY A 85 -15.04 0.37 2.33
CA GLY A 85 -15.26 1.04 1.06
C GLY A 85 -16.09 2.32 1.24
N PHE A 86 -16.51 2.92 0.12
CA PHE A 86 -17.29 4.17 0.14
C PHE A 86 -18.64 4.05 0.87
N SER A 87 -19.34 2.94 0.73
CA SER A 87 -20.69 2.79 1.30
C SER A 87 -21.02 1.37 1.77
N HIS A 88 -20.03 0.50 1.84
CA HIS A 88 -20.11 -0.84 2.41
C HIS A 88 -18.77 -1.20 3.04
N SER A 89 -18.79 -2.18 3.91
CA SER A 89 -17.60 -2.69 4.59
C SER A 89 -17.63 -4.21 4.56
N CYS A 90 -16.48 -4.85 4.56
CA CYS A 90 -16.34 -6.30 4.64
C CYS A 90 -15.28 -6.67 5.66
N ALA A 91 -15.40 -7.86 6.21
CA ALA A 91 -14.38 -8.48 7.05
C ALA A 91 -14.07 -9.88 6.52
N ILE A 92 -12.80 -10.24 6.55
CA ILE A 92 -12.37 -11.63 6.49
C ILE A 92 -12.41 -12.16 7.92
N LEU A 93 -13.13 -13.26 8.12
CA LEU A 93 -13.23 -13.90 9.42
C LEU A 93 -12.11 -14.93 9.60
N ARG A 94 -11.95 -15.38 10.84
CA ARG A 94 -10.91 -16.35 11.23
C ARG A 94 -10.86 -17.64 10.39
N ASP A 95 -11.95 -18.03 9.75
CA ASP A 95 -12.02 -19.21 8.89
C ASP A 95 -11.80 -18.88 7.41
N GLY A 96 -11.38 -17.63 7.11
CA GLY A 96 -11.20 -17.11 5.76
C GLY A 96 -12.52 -16.74 5.05
N SER A 97 -13.68 -16.97 5.66
CA SER A 97 -14.95 -16.55 5.07
C SER A 97 -15.14 -15.04 5.15
N VAL A 98 -15.90 -14.49 4.21
CA VAL A 98 -16.15 -13.04 4.14
C VAL A 98 -17.55 -12.70 4.62
N GLN A 99 -17.64 -11.66 5.44
CA GLN A 99 -18.90 -11.06 5.85
C GLN A 99 -18.92 -9.57 5.48
N CYS A 100 -19.95 -9.13 4.77
CA CYS A 100 -20.11 -7.74 4.38
C CYS A 100 -21.38 -7.13 4.93
N TRP A 101 -21.36 -5.79 5.12
CA TRP A 101 -22.50 -4.99 5.57
C TRP A 101 -22.50 -3.60 4.91
N GLY A 102 -23.62 -2.88 5.05
CA GLY A 102 -23.80 -1.58 4.44
C GLY A 102 -24.63 -1.62 3.16
N ASN A 103 -24.33 -0.73 2.22
CA ASN A 103 -25.07 -0.64 0.96
C ASN A 103 -24.77 -1.82 0.04
N ASN A 104 -25.82 -2.54 -0.36
CA ASN A 104 -25.70 -3.73 -1.22
C ASN A 104 -26.23 -3.50 -2.66
N THR A 105 -26.22 -2.28 -3.16
CA THR A 105 -26.55 -2.00 -4.56
C THR A 105 -25.59 -2.74 -5.48
N TYR A 106 -26.09 -3.39 -6.48
CA TYR A 106 -25.37 -4.29 -7.41
C TYR A 106 -24.87 -5.60 -6.79
N GLY A 107 -25.19 -5.91 -5.53
CA GLY A 107 -24.69 -7.10 -4.84
C GLY A 107 -23.28 -6.98 -4.28
N LYS A 108 -22.74 -5.76 -4.16
CA LYS A 108 -21.35 -5.53 -3.71
C LYS A 108 -21.06 -5.96 -2.26
N ALA A 109 -22.11 -6.05 -1.43
CA ALA A 109 -22.02 -6.59 -0.07
C ALA A 109 -22.56 -8.04 0.04
N SER A 110 -22.60 -8.79 -1.06
CA SER A 110 -23.01 -10.20 -1.10
C SER A 110 -21.84 -11.07 -1.53
N PRO A 111 -20.90 -11.37 -0.61
CA PRO A 111 -19.69 -12.11 -0.95
C PRO A 111 -20.02 -13.53 -1.44
N PRO A 112 -19.25 -14.06 -2.40
CA PRO A 112 -19.33 -15.46 -2.79
C PRO A 112 -18.81 -16.36 -1.65
N ALA A 113 -19.12 -17.64 -1.73
CA ALA A 113 -18.56 -18.64 -0.82
C ALA A 113 -17.10 -18.91 -1.18
N GLY A 114 -16.24 -19.01 -0.19
CA GLY A 114 -14.81 -19.29 -0.37
C GLY A 114 -13.99 -18.78 0.80
N THR A 115 -12.70 -19.00 0.73
CA THR A 115 -11.71 -18.48 1.70
C THR A 115 -10.83 -17.45 1.04
N PHE A 116 -10.70 -16.32 1.69
CA PHE A 116 -10.00 -15.14 1.18
C PHE A 116 -8.88 -14.74 2.14
N ILE A 117 -7.81 -14.19 1.59
CA ILE A 117 -6.64 -13.66 2.31
C ILE A 117 -6.55 -12.14 2.25
N ASN A 118 -7.14 -11.54 1.21
CA ASN A 118 -7.17 -10.09 1.02
C ASN A 118 -8.52 -9.66 0.45
N LEU A 119 -8.98 -8.46 0.81
CA LEU A 119 -10.15 -7.80 0.23
C LEU A 119 -9.84 -6.35 -0.12
N SER A 120 -10.36 -5.90 -1.22
CA SER A 120 -10.38 -4.50 -1.59
C SER A 120 -11.77 -4.07 -2.06
N LEU A 121 -12.25 -2.98 -1.49
CA LEU A 121 -13.59 -2.48 -1.70
C LEU A 121 -13.57 -1.22 -2.56
N GLY A 122 -14.07 -1.32 -3.78
CA GLY A 122 -14.36 -0.17 -4.61
C GLY A 122 -15.68 0.50 -4.21
N ASP A 123 -16.13 1.51 -4.98
CA ASP A 123 -17.41 2.16 -4.71
C ASP A 123 -18.60 1.23 -5.06
N HIS A 124 -18.53 0.50 -6.14
CA HIS A 124 -19.64 -0.30 -6.66
C HIS A 124 -19.35 -1.80 -6.77
N HIS A 125 -18.15 -2.23 -6.45
CA HIS A 125 -17.73 -3.62 -6.51
C HIS A 125 -16.78 -3.95 -5.34
N THR A 126 -16.52 -5.21 -5.15
CA THR A 126 -15.56 -5.74 -4.18
C THR A 126 -14.74 -6.81 -4.87
N CYS A 127 -13.46 -6.84 -4.63
CA CYS A 127 -12.56 -7.89 -5.08
C CYS A 127 -11.85 -8.52 -3.89
N GLY A 128 -11.52 -9.79 -3.99
CA GLY A 128 -10.74 -10.50 -3.00
C GLY A 128 -9.78 -11.49 -3.63
N THR A 129 -8.59 -11.59 -3.04
CA THR A 129 -7.63 -12.65 -3.34
C THR A 129 -7.96 -13.85 -2.46
N LYS A 130 -8.07 -15.02 -3.07
CA LYS A 130 -8.37 -16.27 -2.38
C LYS A 130 -7.11 -16.97 -1.88
N THR A 131 -7.27 -17.92 -1.00
CA THR A 131 -6.16 -18.76 -0.50
C THR A 131 -5.44 -19.56 -1.60
N ASP A 132 -6.05 -19.77 -2.76
CA ASP A 132 -5.42 -20.38 -3.93
C ASP A 132 -4.77 -19.34 -4.87
N ARG A 133 -4.62 -18.09 -4.40
CA ARG A 133 -4.05 -16.95 -5.15
C ARG A 133 -4.85 -16.51 -6.37
N THR A 134 -6.05 -17.01 -6.58
CA THR A 134 -6.95 -16.49 -7.61
C THR A 134 -7.75 -15.31 -7.09
N ILE A 135 -8.17 -14.41 -7.98
CA ILE A 135 -9.03 -13.27 -7.62
C ILE A 135 -10.48 -13.58 -7.95
N GLU A 136 -11.38 -13.24 -7.05
CA GLU A 136 -12.82 -13.24 -7.28
C GLU A 136 -13.39 -11.87 -6.94
N CYS A 137 -14.16 -11.30 -7.87
CA CYS A 137 -14.81 -10.00 -7.70
C CYS A 137 -16.33 -10.13 -7.79
N TRP A 138 -17.05 -9.25 -7.09
CA TRP A 138 -18.51 -9.21 -7.11
C TRP A 138 -19.03 -7.78 -7.02
N GLY A 139 -20.28 -7.59 -7.39
CA GLY A 139 -20.90 -6.28 -7.47
C GLY A 139 -21.14 -5.83 -8.91
N ARG A 140 -20.98 -4.54 -9.18
CA ARG A 140 -21.18 -3.96 -10.51
C ARG A 140 -20.08 -4.44 -11.48
N ASP A 141 -20.50 -4.83 -12.70
CA ASP A 141 -19.57 -5.29 -13.75
C ASP A 141 -19.89 -4.70 -15.14
N ASN A 142 -20.48 -3.50 -15.18
CA ASN A 142 -20.86 -2.89 -16.47
C ASN A 142 -19.64 -2.54 -17.34
N ASN A 143 -18.48 -2.42 -16.72
CA ASN A 143 -17.23 -2.00 -17.35
C ASN A 143 -16.12 -3.06 -17.19
N GLY A 144 -16.47 -4.27 -16.78
CA GLY A 144 -15.50 -5.34 -16.54
C GLY A 144 -14.75 -5.23 -15.20
N GLN A 145 -15.15 -4.33 -14.30
CA GLN A 145 -14.46 -4.11 -13.02
C GLN A 145 -14.54 -5.31 -12.06
N SER A 146 -15.57 -6.17 -12.23
CA SER A 146 -15.70 -7.43 -11.48
C SER A 146 -15.34 -8.67 -12.30
N SER A 147 -14.63 -8.50 -13.43
CA SER A 147 -14.17 -9.57 -14.31
C SER A 147 -12.64 -9.64 -14.26
N PRO A 148 -12.04 -10.18 -13.18
CA PRO A 148 -10.60 -10.21 -13.02
C PRO A 148 -9.93 -11.12 -14.05
N PRO A 149 -8.67 -10.84 -14.44
CA PRO A 149 -7.89 -11.74 -15.27
C PRO A 149 -7.58 -13.05 -14.53
N THR A 150 -7.35 -14.11 -15.30
CA THR A 150 -6.90 -15.39 -14.75
C THR A 150 -5.41 -15.32 -14.43
N GLY A 151 -5.00 -15.77 -13.26
CA GLY A 151 -3.61 -15.74 -12.83
C GLY A 151 -3.47 -16.12 -11.36
N SER A 152 -2.26 -16.05 -10.86
CA SER A 152 -1.90 -16.14 -9.44
C SER A 152 -1.47 -14.76 -8.97
N TYR A 153 -2.07 -14.26 -7.89
CA TYR A 153 -1.88 -12.91 -7.40
C TYR A 153 -1.75 -12.88 -5.89
N GLU A 154 -0.86 -12.05 -5.39
CA GLU A 154 -0.67 -11.80 -3.97
C GLU A 154 -1.76 -10.90 -3.40
N ARG A 155 -2.08 -9.84 -4.14
CA ARG A 155 -2.98 -8.81 -3.67
C ARG A 155 -3.85 -8.24 -4.79
N VAL A 156 -5.06 -7.84 -4.44
CA VAL A 156 -5.93 -7.02 -5.28
C VAL A 156 -6.24 -5.69 -4.59
N VAL A 157 -6.25 -4.61 -5.37
CA VAL A 157 -6.66 -3.26 -4.95
C VAL A 157 -7.71 -2.72 -5.90
N SER A 158 -8.71 -2.02 -5.38
CA SER A 158 -9.87 -1.53 -6.11
C SER A 158 -10.05 -0.03 -5.94
N SER A 159 -10.38 0.68 -7.01
CA SER A 159 -10.54 2.13 -6.96
C SER A 159 -11.79 2.57 -6.21
N LEU A 160 -11.66 3.60 -5.37
CA LEU A 160 -12.74 4.30 -4.68
C LEU A 160 -13.32 5.42 -5.57
N SER A 161 -13.71 5.11 -6.80
CA SER A 161 -14.27 6.09 -7.73
C SER A 161 -15.79 6.08 -7.69
N GLY A 162 -16.41 7.18 -7.24
CA GLY A 162 -17.86 7.35 -7.16
C GLY A 162 -18.60 7.38 -8.50
N ASP A 163 -17.90 7.28 -9.62
CA ASP A 163 -18.45 7.38 -10.97
C ASP A 163 -18.40 6.06 -11.75
N ALA A 164 -18.76 6.13 -13.03
CA ALA A 164 -18.77 4.97 -13.93
C ALA A 164 -17.36 4.40 -14.22
N GLN A 165 -16.31 5.12 -13.86
CA GLN A 165 -14.90 4.77 -14.10
C GLN A 165 -14.32 4.09 -12.87
N SER A 166 -14.60 2.82 -12.68
CA SER A 166 -14.01 2.03 -11.59
C SER A 166 -13.27 0.83 -12.16
N GLY A 167 -12.13 0.52 -11.59
CA GLY A 167 -11.30 -0.62 -11.96
C GLY A 167 -10.57 -1.17 -10.77
N SER A 168 -9.83 -2.21 -11.00
CA SER A 168 -9.01 -2.87 -10.01
C SER A 168 -7.64 -3.19 -10.59
N CYS A 169 -6.64 -3.28 -9.73
CA CYS A 169 -5.31 -3.76 -10.08
C CYS A 169 -4.92 -4.89 -9.14
N ALA A 170 -4.07 -5.78 -9.60
CA ALA A 170 -3.50 -6.84 -8.79
C ALA A 170 -2.00 -6.91 -8.96
N LEU A 171 -1.35 -7.34 -7.90
CA LEU A 171 0.07 -7.62 -7.82
C LEU A 171 0.28 -9.14 -7.83
N ASP A 172 1.17 -9.64 -8.68
CA ASP A 172 1.54 -11.06 -8.71
C ASP A 172 2.81 -11.33 -7.86
N GLU A 173 3.19 -12.59 -7.72
CA GLU A 173 4.39 -13.03 -6.98
C GLU A 173 5.71 -12.44 -7.51
N ALA A 174 5.73 -11.97 -8.75
CA ALA A 174 6.91 -11.33 -9.34
C ALA A 174 6.88 -9.80 -9.16
N GLY A 175 5.90 -9.26 -8.43
CA GLY A 175 5.73 -7.82 -8.26
C GLY A 175 5.14 -7.11 -9.48
N LEU A 176 4.63 -7.84 -10.48
CA LEU A 176 4.09 -7.22 -11.69
C LEU A 176 2.62 -6.84 -11.51
N VAL A 177 2.26 -5.67 -12.02
CA VAL A 177 0.91 -5.10 -11.89
C VAL A 177 0.05 -5.45 -13.10
N THR A 178 -1.16 -5.96 -12.86
CA THR A 178 -2.19 -6.14 -13.87
C THR A 178 -3.46 -5.41 -13.47
N CYS A 179 -3.96 -4.49 -14.30
CA CYS A 179 -5.18 -3.73 -14.04
C CYS A 179 -6.30 -4.11 -15.02
N TRP A 180 -7.57 -4.01 -14.57
CA TRP A 180 -8.76 -4.31 -15.38
C TRP A 180 -9.95 -3.42 -14.97
N GLY A 181 -11.01 -3.47 -15.75
CA GLY A 181 -12.17 -2.60 -15.64
C GLY A 181 -12.19 -1.54 -16.73
N ASP A 182 -13.04 -0.53 -16.57
CA ASP A 182 -13.01 0.60 -17.51
C ASP A 182 -11.66 1.30 -17.39
N ASN A 183 -11.22 1.88 -18.48
CA ASN A 183 -9.94 2.60 -18.54
C ASN A 183 -10.04 3.87 -17.66
N PHE A 184 -10.03 3.64 -16.34
CA PHE A 184 -10.19 4.66 -15.29
C PHE A 184 -8.99 5.64 -15.19
N GLY A 185 -8.33 5.88 -16.32
CA GLY A 185 -7.20 6.79 -16.43
C GLY A 185 -5.86 6.17 -16.05
N ILE A 186 -5.79 4.84 -15.95
CA ILE A 186 -4.56 4.08 -15.70
C ILE A 186 -4.27 3.18 -16.93
N PRO A 187 -3.90 3.78 -18.07
CA PRO A 187 -3.76 3.02 -19.33
C PRO A 187 -2.50 2.18 -19.39
N ASP A 188 -1.46 2.60 -18.70
CA ASP A 188 -0.12 1.99 -18.80
C ASP A 188 0.40 1.68 -17.40
N THR A 189 0.37 0.40 -17.01
CA THR A 189 1.06 -0.06 -15.81
C THR A 189 2.56 -0.07 -16.05
N PRO A 190 3.38 0.38 -15.11
CA PRO A 190 4.83 0.22 -15.21
C PRO A 190 5.23 -1.25 -15.41
N GLU A 191 6.36 -1.48 -16.09
CA GLU A 191 6.93 -2.82 -16.24
C GLU A 191 7.85 -3.20 -15.06
N ASP A 192 8.03 -2.28 -14.12
CA ASP A 192 8.84 -2.48 -12.92
C ASP A 192 8.11 -3.41 -11.92
N ALA A 193 8.87 -4.06 -11.06
CA ALA A 193 8.33 -4.85 -9.97
C ALA A 193 8.05 -3.96 -8.75
N PHE A 194 6.94 -4.24 -8.07
CA PHE A 194 6.47 -3.51 -6.89
C PHE A 194 6.28 -4.45 -5.70
N VAL A 195 6.59 -3.97 -4.51
CA VAL A 195 6.29 -4.62 -3.22
C VAL A 195 4.87 -4.26 -2.77
N GLN A 196 4.39 -3.07 -3.10
CA GLN A 196 3.07 -2.58 -2.75
C GLN A 196 2.48 -1.75 -3.88
N ILE A 197 1.16 -1.84 -4.06
CA ILE A 197 0.39 -0.92 -4.92
C ILE A 197 -0.88 -0.47 -4.22
N ASP A 198 -1.34 0.72 -4.56
CA ASP A 198 -2.69 1.19 -4.21
C ASP A 198 -3.29 2.03 -5.34
N VAL A 199 -4.63 2.07 -5.40
CA VAL A 199 -5.39 2.65 -6.51
C VAL A 199 -6.38 3.68 -6.02
N GLY A 200 -6.15 4.92 -6.42
CA GLY A 200 -7.08 6.03 -6.21
C GLY A 200 -8.20 6.11 -7.25
N GLN A 201 -8.76 7.31 -7.44
CA GLN A 201 -9.87 7.49 -8.38
C GLN A 201 -9.45 7.26 -9.84
N ASN A 202 -8.33 7.83 -10.26
CA ASN A 202 -7.83 7.78 -11.64
C ASN A 202 -6.30 7.87 -11.70
N HIS A 203 -5.65 7.40 -10.67
CA HIS A 203 -4.20 7.22 -10.56
C HIS A 203 -3.93 6.04 -9.64
N ALA A 204 -2.75 5.51 -9.73
CA ALA A 204 -2.22 4.50 -8.83
C ALA A 204 -0.82 4.89 -8.38
N CYS A 205 -0.42 4.41 -7.23
CA CYS A 205 0.93 4.52 -6.73
C CYS A 205 1.39 3.15 -6.25
N GLY A 206 2.67 2.86 -6.39
CA GLY A 206 3.31 1.67 -5.88
C GLY A 206 4.69 1.99 -5.34
N ILE A 207 5.18 1.16 -4.46
CA ILE A 207 6.55 1.15 -3.98
C ILE A 207 7.28 0.06 -4.78
N ASP A 208 8.37 0.43 -5.42
CA ASP A 208 9.23 -0.52 -6.14
C ASP A 208 10.17 -1.27 -5.16
N THR A 209 10.90 -2.24 -5.68
CA THR A 209 11.83 -3.08 -4.91
C THR A 209 13.00 -2.30 -4.27
N ASP A 210 13.25 -1.07 -4.72
CA ASP A 210 14.26 -0.19 -4.13
C ASP A 210 13.67 0.76 -3.07
N GLY A 211 12.37 0.65 -2.77
CA GLY A 211 11.65 1.47 -1.81
C GLY A 211 11.20 2.83 -2.34
N TYR A 212 11.31 3.10 -3.65
CA TYR A 212 10.88 4.37 -4.23
C TYR A 212 9.43 4.31 -4.70
N ILE A 213 8.73 5.43 -4.56
CA ILE A 213 7.36 5.54 -5.05
C ILE A 213 7.34 5.84 -6.54
N GLN A 214 6.59 5.06 -7.29
CA GLN A 214 6.17 5.36 -8.65
C GLN A 214 4.66 5.54 -8.69
N CYS A 215 4.20 6.63 -9.31
CA CYS A 215 2.76 6.86 -9.52
C CYS A 215 2.46 7.01 -11.00
N TRP A 216 1.33 6.47 -11.44
CA TRP A 216 0.90 6.51 -12.85
C TRP A 216 -0.60 6.79 -12.96
N GLY A 217 -1.06 7.09 -14.17
CA GLY A 217 -2.45 7.46 -14.45
C GLY A 217 -2.61 8.94 -14.76
N SER A 218 -3.68 9.55 -14.27
CA SER A 218 -3.97 10.96 -14.54
C SER A 218 -3.02 11.90 -13.80
N GLU A 219 -2.28 12.72 -14.53
CA GLU A 219 -1.31 13.70 -13.99
C GLU A 219 -1.97 14.98 -13.44
N THR A 220 -3.30 15.08 -13.49
CA THR A 220 -3.98 16.28 -12.97
C THR A 220 -3.75 16.43 -11.47
N GLU A 221 -3.59 17.67 -11.01
CA GLU A 221 -3.48 18.00 -9.59
C GLU A 221 -2.20 17.48 -8.90
N ASN A 222 -1.15 17.15 -9.68
CA ASN A 222 0.15 16.65 -9.22
C ASN A 222 0.11 15.35 -8.39
N LYS A 223 -0.96 14.58 -8.49
CA LYS A 223 -1.12 13.36 -7.67
C LYS A 223 -0.22 12.20 -8.09
N THR A 224 0.39 12.28 -9.28
CA THR A 224 1.40 11.34 -9.80
C THR A 224 2.83 11.86 -9.68
N ALA A 225 3.05 12.90 -8.85
CA ALA A 225 4.37 13.47 -8.59
C ALA A 225 4.78 13.21 -7.13
N PRO A 226 5.20 11.98 -6.79
CA PRO A 226 5.54 11.62 -5.42
C PRO A 226 6.77 12.38 -4.92
N PRO A 227 6.94 12.54 -3.60
CA PRO A 227 8.16 13.06 -3.01
C PRO A 227 9.34 12.12 -3.28
N LEU A 228 10.56 12.67 -3.17
CA LEU A 228 11.78 11.88 -3.27
C LEU A 228 12.09 11.25 -1.92
N GLY A 229 12.61 10.03 -1.91
CA GLY A 229 13.01 9.29 -0.72
C GLY A 229 12.56 7.85 -0.78
N ARG A 230 12.90 7.08 0.25
CA ARG A 230 12.44 5.70 0.43
C ARG A 230 11.24 5.67 1.35
N PHE A 231 10.29 4.80 1.04
CA PHE A 231 9.00 4.72 1.72
C PHE A 231 8.65 3.27 2.03
N ALA A 232 8.05 3.08 3.20
CA ALA A 232 7.56 1.80 3.68
C ALA A 232 6.15 1.47 3.15
N ALA A 233 5.30 2.49 2.98
CA ALA A 233 3.94 2.31 2.48
C ALA A 233 3.46 3.52 1.69
N ALA A 234 2.71 3.31 0.59
CA ALA A 234 2.11 4.36 -0.22
C ALA A 234 0.65 4.07 -0.53
N TYR A 235 -0.20 5.08 -0.40
CA TYR A 235 -1.65 4.97 -0.56
C TYR A 235 -2.19 6.07 -1.46
N ALA A 236 -3.16 5.72 -2.29
CA ALA A 236 -3.79 6.59 -3.25
C ALA A 236 -5.26 6.85 -2.92
N GLY A 237 -5.59 8.09 -2.61
CA GLY A 237 -6.97 8.54 -2.38
C GLY A 237 -7.69 8.99 -3.65
N GLN A 238 -8.74 9.80 -3.50
CA GLN A 238 -9.49 10.30 -4.65
C GLN A 238 -8.64 11.22 -5.54
N LYS A 239 -8.02 12.25 -4.94
CA LYS A 239 -7.29 13.30 -5.65
C LYS A 239 -5.93 13.62 -5.04
N HIS A 240 -5.53 12.88 -4.03
CA HIS A 240 -4.27 13.01 -3.32
C HIS A 240 -3.71 11.63 -3.02
N SER A 241 -2.48 11.59 -2.63
CA SER A 241 -1.79 10.38 -2.16
C SER A 241 -0.97 10.73 -0.93
N CYS A 242 -0.74 9.76 -0.07
CA CYS A 242 0.17 9.89 1.06
C CYS A 242 1.00 8.62 1.20
N ALA A 243 2.14 8.75 1.83
CA ALA A 243 3.04 7.64 2.11
C ALA A 243 3.66 7.77 3.50
N ILE A 244 4.07 6.64 4.05
CA ILE A 244 4.90 6.56 5.24
C ILE A 244 6.32 6.29 4.77
N SER A 245 7.27 7.13 5.18
CA SER A 245 8.69 6.92 4.91
C SER A 245 9.23 5.75 5.76
N ILE A 246 10.39 5.22 5.41
CA ILE A 246 11.08 4.20 6.23
C ILE A 246 11.35 4.67 7.67
N ASN A 247 11.31 5.97 7.95
CA ASN A 247 11.42 6.55 9.29
C ASN A 247 10.06 6.76 9.98
N GLY A 248 8.95 6.31 9.38
CA GLY A 248 7.60 6.44 9.91
C GLY A 248 6.96 7.83 9.70
N GLU A 249 7.61 8.75 8.98
CA GLU A 249 7.08 10.09 8.72
C GLU A 249 6.06 10.08 7.57
N ILE A 250 4.96 10.81 7.72
CA ILE A 250 3.93 10.90 6.68
C ILE A 250 4.24 12.05 5.73
N GLN A 251 4.18 11.77 4.42
CA GLN A 251 4.26 12.75 3.36
C GLN A 251 3.06 12.61 2.43
N CYS A 252 2.33 13.70 2.19
CA CYS A 252 1.17 13.72 1.30
C CYS A 252 1.41 14.67 0.11
N TRP A 253 0.81 14.34 -1.05
CA TRP A 253 0.87 15.15 -2.26
C TRP A 253 -0.41 15.06 -3.08
N GLY A 254 -0.59 15.95 -4.04
CA GLY A 254 -1.77 16.01 -4.89
C GLY A 254 -2.63 17.24 -4.60
N TYR A 255 -3.94 17.11 -4.79
CA TYR A 255 -4.89 18.20 -4.63
C TYR A 255 -5.18 18.52 -3.16
N ASP A 256 -4.96 19.76 -2.79
CA ASP A 256 -5.24 20.31 -1.45
C ASP A 256 -6.12 21.58 -1.54
N PRO A 257 -7.45 21.47 -1.55
CA PRO A 257 -8.36 22.60 -1.71
C PRO A 257 -8.62 23.35 -0.41
N GLU A 258 -7.59 23.71 0.35
CA GLU A 258 -7.68 24.40 1.64
C GLU A 258 -8.41 23.58 2.74
N ASP A 259 -8.60 22.28 2.56
CA ASP A 259 -9.20 21.39 3.55
C ASP A 259 -8.17 20.57 4.33
N GLY A 260 -6.89 20.82 4.07
CA GLY A 260 -5.77 20.27 4.84
C GLY A 260 -5.48 18.78 4.59
N ARG A 261 -6.07 18.15 3.55
CA ARG A 261 -5.84 16.72 3.30
C ARG A 261 -4.39 16.39 2.92
N VAL A 262 -3.65 17.38 2.44
CA VAL A 262 -2.22 17.27 2.11
C VAL A 262 -1.38 18.04 3.11
N SER A 263 -1.73 19.33 3.34
CA SER A 263 -0.92 20.27 4.14
C SER A 263 -0.96 20.00 5.64
N ASP A 264 -2.03 19.38 6.16
CA ASP A 264 -2.23 19.16 7.60
C ASP A 264 -1.83 17.73 8.03
N ALA A 265 -1.00 17.04 7.23
CA ALA A 265 -0.43 15.74 7.63
C ALA A 265 0.30 15.91 8.98
N PRO A 266 0.01 15.04 9.97
CA PRO A 266 0.60 15.19 11.30
C PRO A 266 2.11 14.95 11.27
N GLU A 267 2.83 15.68 12.13
CA GLU A 267 4.23 15.41 12.41
C GLU A 267 4.35 14.25 13.43
N GLY A 268 5.32 13.37 13.25
CA GLY A 268 5.57 12.24 14.16
C GLY A 268 5.91 10.96 13.41
N VAL A 269 5.99 9.87 14.14
CA VAL A 269 6.26 8.52 13.62
C VAL A 269 4.97 7.71 13.69
N PHE A 270 4.58 7.12 12.59
CA PHE A 270 3.34 6.37 12.43
C PHE A 270 3.61 5.00 11.83
N GLU A 271 2.83 4.02 12.25
CA GLU A 271 2.93 2.63 11.78
C GLU A 271 1.86 2.30 10.72
N GLN A 272 0.72 2.98 10.75
CA GLN A 272 -0.38 2.71 9.81
C GLN A 272 -0.96 4.00 9.26
N LEU A 273 -1.37 3.94 7.99
CA LEU A 273 -1.98 5.07 7.29
C LEU A 273 -3.20 4.59 6.50
N PHE A 274 -4.28 5.33 6.63
CA PHE A 274 -5.55 5.07 5.95
C PHE A 274 -5.96 6.31 5.17
N ILE A 275 -6.15 6.15 3.87
CA ILE A 275 -6.57 7.25 3.00
C ILE A 275 -8.01 7.04 2.57
N GLY A 276 -8.85 8.02 2.90
CA GLY A 276 -10.23 8.07 2.47
C GLY A 276 -10.45 8.97 1.25
N TYR A 277 -11.70 9.30 1.02
CA TYR A 277 -12.11 10.15 -0.09
C TYR A 277 -11.60 11.59 0.05
N GLU A 278 -11.77 12.20 1.23
CA GLU A 278 -11.42 13.58 1.54
C GLU A 278 -10.74 13.73 2.93
N SER A 279 -10.48 12.64 3.63
CA SER A 279 -9.86 12.61 4.96
C SER A 279 -8.91 11.44 5.07
N ASN A 280 -7.93 11.58 5.94
CA ASN A 280 -6.91 10.58 6.20
C ASN A 280 -6.82 10.31 7.70
N CYS A 281 -6.38 9.15 8.09
CA CYS A 281 -6.08 8.81 9.48
C CYS A 281 -4.77 8.01 9.52
N ALA A 282 -3.99 8.24 10.56
CA ALA A 282 -2.79 7.46 10.84
C ALA A 282 -2.80 6.97 12.29
N ILE A 283 -2.14 5.86 12.54
CA ILE A 283 -1.99 5.26 13.87
C ILE A 283 -0.50 5.23 14.20
N ASP A 284 -0.14 5.71 15.38
CA ASP A 284 1.21 5.67 15.90
C ASP A 284 1.51 4.37 16.67
N ALA A 285 2.77 4.17 17.11
CA ALA A 285 3.22 3.01 17.86
C ALA A 285 2.48 2.79 19.21
N ASP A 286 1.86 3.83 19.76
CA ASP A 286 1.05 3.74 20.96
C ASP A 286 -0.42 3.32 20.66
N GLY A 287 -0.76 3.14 19.38
CA GLY A 287 -2.10 2.82 18.91
C GLY A 287 -3.05 4.02 18.90
N LEU A 288 -2.52 5.26 18.97
CA LEU A 288 -3.32 6.47 18.94
C LEU A 288 -3.59 6.90 17.50
N ALA A 289 -4.87 7.04 17.16
CA ALA A 289 -5.28 7.48 15.83
C ALA A 289 -5.34 9.01 15.74
N THR A 290 -4.70 9.57 14.73
CA THR A 290 -4.77 10.98 14.34
C THR A 290 -5.38 11.10 12.95
N CYS A 291 -6.45 11.87 12.80
CA CYS A 291 -7.12 12.08 11.51
C CYS A 291 -7.05 13.55 11.09
N TRP A 292 -6.95 13.78 9.76
CA TRP A 292 -6.89 15.12 9.17
C TRP A 292 -7.59 15.16 7.81
N GLY A 293 -7.69 16.35 7.22
CA GLY A 293 -8.41 16.59 5.98
C GLY A 293 -9.80 17.15 6.25
N ARG A 294 -10.71 16.96 5.30
CA ARG A 294 -12.04 17.57 5.38
C ARG A 294 -12.87 17.03 6.53
N ASP A 295 -13.21 17.95 7.46
CA ASP A 295 -14.15 17.70 8.54
C ASP A 295 -15.53 18.25 8.12
N ASN A 296 -16.41 17.35 7.69
CA ASN A 296 -17.81 17.69 7.42
C ASN A 296 -18.60 17.50 8.74
N GLN A 297 -18.63 18.53 9.60
CA GLN A 297 -19.56 18.58 10.72
C GLN A 297 -21.00 18.78 10.27
#